data_166f440539616806a71427c362700591
#
_entry.id   166f440539616806a71427c362700591
#
_cell.length_a   1.000
_cell.length_b   1.000
_cell.length_c   1.000
_cell.angle_alpha   90.00
_cell.angle_beta   90.00
_cell.angle_gamma   90.00
#
_symmetry.space_group_name_H-M   'P 1'
#
loop_
_entity.id
_entity.type
_entity.pdbx_description
1 polymer ?
#
loop_
_entity_poly.entity_id
_entity_poly.type
_entity_poly.pdbx_seq_one_letter_code
_entity_poly.pdbx_strand_id
1 'polypeptide(L)'
;MIWNPNKECMSRDEMHALQSKRLQNLVTYVYHNVPFYRNKMQAMDIAPEAIESIDDIVKLPFTTKQDLRDNYPYSLQAAPPSEIVRVHASSGTTGNPTIVGYTRKDLAVWSEVMARCLTAYGITRDDTFSVSYGYGLFTGGLGAHYGVENLGATVIPTSTGNTEKHIRLIRDLGISGIACTPSYALYLAETLEKMGLKREDISLRIGAFGAEPWTENMRKEIEERLGLKAYNLYGLSEIMGPGVSYECSEQNGSHICEDHFYPEIISPDTLEQLPYGEQGELVFTTLTKEGMPLLRYRTKDLCTLMPGECACGRTTVRMGRIVGRSDDMLIIRGINVFPSQVESVILEMQEF
;
A
#
# COMPACT_ATOMS: atom_id res chain seq x y z
N MET A 1 -1.90 14.93 -12.31
CA MET A 1 -0.95 15.86 -11.65
C MET A 1 0.17 15.07 -10.98
N ILE A 2 1.31 15.71 -10.68
CA ILE A 2 2.49 15.09 -10.07
C ILE A 2 2.88 15.94 -8.86
N TRP A 3 3.05 15.31 -7.70
CA TRP A 3 3.39 15.98 -6.44
C TRP A 3 4.89 16.28 -6.33
N ASN A 4 5.71 15.28 -6.60
CA ASN A 4 7.16 15.36 -6.48
C ASN A 4 7.86 14.91 -7.77
N PRO A 5 7.94 15.81 -8.79
CA PRO A 5 8.53 15.45 -10.08
C PRO A 5 9.95 14.89 -10.00
N ASN A 6 10.75 15.39 -9.04
CA ASN A 6 12.12 14.93 -8.83
C ASN A 6 12.23 13.46 -8.38
N LYS A 7 11.13 12.87 -7.90
CA LYS A 7 11.07 11.46 -7.47
C LYS A 7 10.17 10.62 -8.37
N GLU A 8 9.04 11.17 -8.76
CA GLU A 8 8.04 10.46 -9.56
C GLU A 8 8.40 10.37 -11.05
N CYS A 9 9.26 11.27 -11.53
CA CYS A 9 9.72 11.34 -12.95
C CYS A 9 11.24 11.23 -13.08
N MET A 10 11.92 10.68 -12.07
CA MET A 10 13.37 10.46 -12.07
C MET A 10 13.75 9.46 -13.18
N SER A 11 14.88 9.68 -13.87
CA SER A 11 15.38 8.69 -14.84
C SER A 11 15.69 7.35 -14.15
N ARG A 12 15.69 6.26 -14.89
CA ARG A 12 15.97 4.93 -14.33
C ARG A 12 17.37 4.82 -13.73
N ASP A 13 18.36 5.46 -14.35
CA ASP A 13 19.74 5.47 -13.86
C ASP A 13 19.87 6.25 -12.55
N GLU A 14 19.22 7.41 -12.44
CA GLU A 14 19.19 8.18 -11.19
C GLU A 14 18.43 7.44 -10.08
N MET A 15 17.32 6.76 -10.41
CA MET A 15 16.57 5.94 -9.47
C MET A 15 17.41 4.76 -8.98
N HIS A 16 18.09 4.05 -9.88
CA HIS A 16 18.99 2.95 -9.55
C HIS A 16 20.12 3.40 -8.61
N ALA A 17 20.75 4.54 -8.91
CA ALA A 17 21.81 5.12 -8.05
C ALA A 17 21.25 5.51 -6.67
N LEU A 18 20.06 6.11 -6.60
CA LEU A 18 19.42 6.48 -5.36
C LEU A 18 19.06 5.24 -4.51
N GLN A 19 18.46 4.23 -5.13
CA GLN A 19 18.10 2.96 -4.48
C GLN A 19 19.34 2.23 -3.96
N SER A 20 20.41 2.18 -4.75
CA SER A 20 21.69 1.57 -4.35
C SER A 20 22.26 2.24 -3.10
N LYS A 21 22.31 3.57 -3.09
CA LYS A 21 22.78 4.33 -1.91
C LYS A 21 21.90 4.09 -0.68
N ARG A 22 20.59 4.06 -0.86
CA ARG A 22 19.62 3.80 0.22
C ARG A 22 19.74 2.38 0.75
N LEU A 23 19.91 1.38 -0.12
CA LEU A 23 20.09 -0.01 0.28
C LEU A 23 21.38 -0.20 1.10
N GLN A 24 22.52 0.35 0.67
CA GLN A 24 23.77 0.30 1.43
C GLN A 24 23.61 0.87 2.84
N ASN A 25 22.96 2.03 2.95
CA ASN A 25 22.71 2.67 4.25
C ASN A 25 21.77 1.81 5.11
N LEU A 26 20.70 1.27 4.51
CA LEU A 26 19.73 0.42 5.20
C LEU A 26 20.39 -0.86 5.73
N VAL A 27 21.16 -1.55 4.89
CA VAL A 27 21.80 -2.82 5.27
C VAL A 27 22.78 -2.59 6.42
N THR A 28 23.61 -1.54 6.35
CA THR A 28 24.50 -1.14 7.45
C THR A 28 23.69 -0.83 8.72
N TYR A 29 22.60 -0.08 8.58
CA TYR A 29 21.74 0.32 9.71
C TYR A 29 21.10 -0.87 10.40
N VAL A 30 20.47 -1.80 9.66
CA VAL A 30 19.83 -2.97 10.26
C VAL A 30 20.82 -3.98 10.80
N TYR A 31 21.99 -4.11 10.19
CA TYR A 31 23.05 -5.00 10.68
C TYR A 31 23.54 -4.59 12.07
N HIS A 32 23.70 -3.29 12.31
CA HIS A 32 24.16 -2.79 13.60
C HIS A 32 23.06 -2.73 14.66
N ASN A 33 21.84 -2.41 14.28
CA ASN A 33 20.78 -2.10 15.24
C ASN A 33 19.76 -3.24 15.46
N VAL A 34 19.67 -4.23 14.54
CA VAL A 34 18.68 -5.31 14.62
C VAL A 34 19.36 -6.67 14.66
N PRO A 35 19.49 -7.30 15.86
CA PRO A 35 20.15 -8.60 16.00
C PRO A 35 19.61 -9.68 15.06
N PHE A 36 18.31 -9.67 14.79
CA PHE A 36 17.65 -10.60 13.86
C PHE A 36 18.31 -10.56 12.46
N TYR A 37 18.49 -9.37 11.87
CA TYR A 37 19.12 -9.24 10.55
C TYR A 37 20.62 -9.55 10.59
N ARG A 38 21.31 -9.08 11.61
CA ARG A 38 22.75 -9.41 11.79
C ARG A 38 22.97 -10.92 11.82
N ASN A 39 22.17 -11.64 12.63
CA ASN A 39 22.32 -13.09 12.77
C ASN A 39 21.99 -13.82 11.45
N LYS A 40 20.92 -13.42 10.74
CA LYS A 40 20.59 -13.99 9.42
C LYS A 40 21.70 -13.73 8.40
N MET A 41 22.24 -12.52 8.31
CA MET A 41 23.32 -12.16 7.38
C MET A 41 24.61 -12.91 7.71
N GLN A 42 24.99 -13.01 8.99
CA GLN A 42 26.15 -13.80 9.42
C GLN A 42 26.01 -15.30 9.07
N ALA A 43 24.83 -15.86 9.25
CA ALA A 43 24.55 -17.25 8.87
C ALA A 43 24.67 -17.52 7.35
N MET A 44 24.51 -16.47 6.54
CA MET A 44 24.68 -16.51 5.07
C MET A 44 26.09 -16.03 4.62
N ASP A 45 26.99 -15.73 5.55
CA ASP A 45 28.31 -15.16 5.30
C ASP A 45 28.28 -13.84 4.49
N ILE A 46 27.29 -12.98 4.82
CA ILE A 46 27.08 -11.68 4.16
C ILE A 46 27.48 -10.55 5.13
N ALA A 47 28.52 -9.80 4.76
CA ALA A 47 28.86 -8.55 5.39
C ALA A 47 28.13 -7.37 4.72
N PRO A 48 27.82 -6.27 5.45
CA PRO A 48 27.17 -5.10 4.84
C PRO A 48 27.92 -4.52 3.63
N GLU A 49 29.23 -4.59 3.63
CA GLU A 49 30.12 -4.10 2.57
C GLU A 49 30.02 -4.89 1.27
N ALA A 50 29.47 -6.11 1.32
CA ALA A 50 29.24 -6.96 0.14
C ALA A 50 28.02 -6.48 -0.70
N ILE A 51 27.28 -5.48 -0.20
CA ILE A 51 26.13 -4.88 -0.90
C ILE A 51 26.60 -3.55 -1.52
N GLU A 52 26.95 -3.60 -2.78
CA GLU A 52 27.50 -2.46 -3.52
C GLU A 52 26.44 -1.69 -4.31
N SER A 53 25.36 -2.35 -4.70
CA SER A 53 24.25 -1.75 -5.46
C SER A 53 22.90 -2.36 -5.09
N ILE A 54 21.83 -1.80 -5.68
CA ILE A 54 20.47 -2.38 -5.53
C ILE A 54 20.37 -3.77 -6.13
N ASP A 55 21.19 -4.11 -7.11
CA ASP A 55 21.20 -5.43 -7.77
C ASP A 55 21.65 -6.54 -6.81
N ASP A 56 22.40 -6.20 -5.78
CA ASP A 56 22.83 -7.13 -4.73
C ASP A 56 21.72 -7.50 -3.74
N ILE A 57 20.53 -6.92 -3.88
CA ILE A 57 19.42 -7.18 -2.96
C ILE A 57 19.07 -8.66 -2.87
N VAL A 58 19.23 -9.39 -3.97
CA VAL A 58 18.96 -10.83 -4.05
C VAL A 58 19.84 -11.67 -3.12
N LYS A 59 20.97 -11.13 -2.67
CA LYS A 59 21.86 -11.77 -1.69
C LYS A 59 21.27 -11.72 -0.27
N LEU A 60 20.40 -10.74 0.02
CA LEU A 60 19.87 -10.48 1.37
C LEU A 60 18.78 -11.48 1.77
N PRO A 61 18.67 -11.79 3.08
CA PRO A 61 17.65 -12.70 3.58
C PRO A 61 16.24 -12.13 3.46
N PHE A 62 15.27 -13.02 3.23
CA PHE A 62 13.86 -12.66 3.31
C PHE A 62 13.40 -12.41 4.75
N THR A 63 12.40 -11.55 4.88
CA THR A 63 11.60 -11.37 6.10
C THR A 63 10.18 -11.86 5.83
N THR A 64 9.59 -12.58 6.77
CA THR A 64 8.23 -13.12 6.68
C THR A 64 7.35 -12.56 7.78
N LYS A 65 6.03 -12.71 7.64
CA LYS A 65 5.08 -12.36 8.72
C LYS A 65 5.32 -13.17 9.99
N GLN A 66 5.80 -14.42 9.85
CA GLN A 66 6.16 -15.25 11.00
C GLN A 66 7.37 -14.67 11.75
N ASP A 67 8.39 -14.20 11.03
CA ASP A 67 9.53 -13.51 11.67
C ASP A 67 9.08 -12.30 12.52
N LEU A 68 8.10 -11.53 12.02
CA LEU A 68 7.54 -10.39 12.79
C LEU A 68 6.82 -10.86 14.08
N ARG A 69 6.08 -11.95 14.01
CA ARG A 69 5.38 -12.54 15.17
C ARG A 69 6.35 -13.11 16.20
N ASP A 70 7.38 -13.83 15.75
CA ASP A 70 8.38 -14.46 16.61
C ASP A 70 9.25 -13.41 17.32
N ASN A 71 9.35 -12.22 16.75
CA ASN A 71 10.10 -11.08 17.29
C ASN A 71 9.20 -10.03 17.97
N TYR A 72 7.96 -10.40 18.31
CA TYR A 72 7.02 -9.54 19.03
C TYR A 72 7.56 -9.18 20.44
N PRO A 73 7.36 -7.95 20.96
CA PRO A 73 6.74 -6.84 20.22
C PRO A 73 7.74 -5.95 19.44
N TYR A 74 9.00 -5.86 19.84
CA TYR A 74 9.92 -4.81 19.38
C TYR A 74 11.29 -5.31 18.90
N SER A 75 11.53 -6.63 18.80
CA SER A 75 12.87 -7.17 18.47
C SER A 75 13.34 -6.88 17.03
N LEU A 76 12.43 -6.43 16.14
CA LEU A 76 12.77 -5.93 14.80
C LEU A 76 12.85 -4.40 14.73
N GLN A 77 12.63 -3.70 15.85
CA GLN A 77 12.76 -2.25 15.89
C GLN A 77 14.24 -1.86 15.83
N ALA A 78 14.58 -0.98 14.89
CA ALA A 78 15.97 -0.51 14.69
C ALA A 78 16.23 0.82 15.40
N ALA A 79 15.23 1.70 15.48
CA ALA A 79 15.33 2.96 16.19
C ALA A 79 15.18 2.77 17.71
N PRO A 80 15.85 3.58 18.54
CA PRO A 80 15.66 3.56 19.98
C PRO A 80 14.20 3.84 20.36
N PRO A 81 13.65 3.27 21.45
CA PRO A 81 12.28 3.52 21.87
C PRO A 81 11.90 5.01 22.04
N SER A 82 12.87 5.84 22.43
CA SER A 82 12.69 7.30 22.58
C SER A 82 12.44 8.04 21.26
N GLU A 83 12.76 7.44 20.13
CA GLU A 83 12.51 8.01 18.80
C GLU A 83 11.22 7.51 18.17
N ILE A 84 10.61 6.47 18.73
CA ILE A 84 9.30 5.97 18.27
C ILE A 84 8.20 6.88 18.79
N VAL A 85 7.52 7.54 17.87
CA VAL A 85 6.45 8.52 18.20
C VAL A 85 5.05 7.99 17.90
N ARG A 86 4.95 6.86 17.18
CA ARG A 86 3.68 6.19 16.86
C ARG A 86 3.89 4.69 16.70
N VAL A 87 2.86 3.94 17.10
CA VAL A 87 2.79 2.50 16.91
C VAL A 87 1.48 2.15 16.22
N HIS A 88 1.54 1.32 15.21
CA HIS A 88 0.40 0.67 14.59
C HIS A 88 0.52 -0.85 14.72
N ALA A 89 -0.58 -1.55 14.45
CA ALA A 89 -0.58 -3.00 14.40
C ALA A 89 -1.47 -3.50 13.26
N SER A 90 -1.06 -4.59 12.63
CA SER A 90 -1.94 -5.31 11.72
C SER A 90 -2.95 -6.15 12.53
N SER A 91 -4.19 -6.25 12.04
CA SER A 91 -5.22 -7.12 12.60
C SER A 91 -4.84 -8.58 12.34
N GLY A 92 -4.12 -9.19 13.28
CA GLY A 92 -3.88 -10.64 13.23
C GLY A 92 -5.14 -11.40 13.61
N THR A 93 -5.67 -12.21 12.72
CA THR A 93 -6.81 -13.11 13.03
C THR A 93 -6.40 -14.27 13.93
N THR A 94 -5.10 -14.58 14.04
CA THR A 94 -4.54 -15.67 14.85
C THR A 94 -3.19 -15.26 15.44
N GLY A 95 -3.06 -15.26 16.76
CA GLY A 95 -1.80 -15.01 17.48
C GLY A 95 -1.52 -13.55 17.78
N ASN A 96 -0.24 -13.23 18.09
CA ASN A 96 0.18 -11.86 18.39
C ASN A 96 0.03 -10.94 17.17
N PRO A 97 -0.46 -9.69 17.35
CA PRO A 97 -0.50 -8.72 16.28
C PRO A 97 0.92 -8.36 15.81
N THR A 98 1.05 -7.99 14.55
CA THR A 98 2.31 -7.43 14.06
C THR A 98 2.39 -5.96 14.46
N ILE A 99 3.30 -5.63 15.36
CA ILE A 99 3.55 -4.27 15.83
C ILE A 99 4.51 -3.55 14.89
N VAL A 100 4.21 -2.30 14.56
CA VAL A 100 5.04 -1.47 13.68
C VAL A 100 5.27 -0.10 14.32
N GLY A 101 6.51 0.19 14.65
CA GLY A 101 6.93 1.48 15.21
C GLY A 101 7.35 2.47 14.11
N TYR A 102 7.03 3.75 14.32
CA TYR A 102 7.35 4.84 13.39
C TYR A 102 8.08 5.97 14.10
N THR A 103 9.17 6.44 13.50
CA THR A 103 9.83 7.69 13.88
C THR A 103 9.09 8.90 13.29
N ARG A 104 9.48 10.11 13.67
CA ARG A 104 8.96 11.34 13.04
C ARG A 104 9.28 11.39 11.55
N LYS A 105 10.44 10.88 11.13
CA LYS A 105 10.84 10.84 9.73
C LYS A 105 10.02 9.82 8.95
N ASP A 106 9.74 8.65 9.53
CA ASP A 106 8.83 7.67 8.92
C ASP A 106 7.45 8.27 8.66
N LEU A 107 6.90 9.02 9.64
CA LEU A 107 5.60 9.69 9.48
C LEU A 107 5.63 10.79 8.41
N ALA A 108 6.74 11.52 8.29
CA ALA A 108 6.90 12.54 7.24
C ALA A 108 6.97 11.90 5.85
N VAL A 109 7.73 10.80 5.69
CA VAL A 109 7.74 10.01 4.44
C VAL A 109 6.34 9.49 4.12
N TRP A 110 5.65 8.92 5.10
CA TRP A 110 4.31 8.37 4.88
C TRP A 110 3.30 9.43 4.44
N SER A 111 3.31 10.57 5.10
CA SER A 111 2.49 11.73 4.73
C SER A 111 2.79 12.22 3.30
N GLU A 112 4.07 12.22 2.90
CA GLU A 112 4.51 12.63 1.57
C GLU A 112 4.07 11.65 0.48
N VAL A 113 4.26 10.34 0.65
CA VAL A 113 3.81 9.35 -0.35
C VAL A 113 2.29 9.33 -0.49
N MET A 114 1.55 9.57 0.60
CA MET A 114 0.10 9.74 0.52
C MET A 114 -0.31 11.01 -0.24
N ALA A 115 0.42 12.12 -0.11
CA ALA A 115 0.18 13.32 -0.91
C ALA A 115 0.44 13.06 -2.41
N ARG A 116 1.44 12.24 -2.77
CA ARG A 116 1.64 11.77 -4.17
C ARG A 116 0.41 11.03 -4.69
N CYS A 117 -0.11 10.08 -3.89
CA CYS A 117 -1.30 9.30 -4.24
C CYS A 117 -2.51 10.21 -4.52
N LEU A 118 -2.84 11.06 -3.58
CA LEU A 118 -4.01 11.95 -3.67
C LEU A 118 -3.88 12.93 -4.84
N THR A 119 -2.68 13.49 -5.06
CA THR A 119 -2.40 14.35 -6.22
C THR A 119 -2.55 13.60 -7.54
N ALA A 120 -2.12 12.33 -7.60
CA ALA A 120 -2.27 11.50 -8.81
C ALA A 120 -3.74 11.22 -9.13
N TYR A 121 -4.60 11.11 -8.12
CA TYR A 121 -6.05 10.98 -8.28
C TYR A 121 -6.74 12.29 -8.66
N GLY A 122 -6.06 13.42 -8.55
CA GLY A 122 -6.59 14.73 -8.89
C GLY A 122 -7.17 15.49 -7.70
N ILE A 123 -6.83 15.13 -6.48
CA ILE A 123 -7.12 15.92 -5.28
C ILE A 123 -6.16 17.12 -5.22
N THR A 124 -6.69 18.27 -4.83
CA THR A 124 -5.98 19.53 -4.68
C THR A 124 -6.22 20.13 -3.30
N ARG A 125 -5.56 21.24 -3.01
CA ARG A 125 -5.76 22.01 -1.76
C ARG A 125 -7.19 22.57 -1.59
N ASP A 126 -7.94 22.68 -2.66
CA ASP A 126 -9.29 23.23 -2.66
C ASP A 126 -10.36 22.15 -2.36
N ASP A 127 -9.94 20.91 -2.17
CA ASP A 127 -10.82 19.79 -1.93
C ASP A 127 -11.11 19.56 -0.44
N THR A 128 -12.29 19.02 -0.17
CA THR A 128 -12.66 18.46 1.12
C THR A 128 -12.70 16.94 0.99
N PHE A 129 -11.92 16.25 1.81
CA PHE A 129 -11.69 14.81 1.68
C PHE A 129 -12.09 14.04 2.95
N SER A 130 -12.98 13.05 2.79
CA SER A 130 -13.41 12.18 3.89
C SER A 130 -12.50 10.98 4.05
N VAL A 131 -12.07 10.71 5.28
CA VAL A 131 -11.36 9.50 5.63
C VAL A 131 -12.29 8.59 6.43
N SER A 132 -12.80 7.55 5.76
CA SER A 132 -13.78 6.59 6.29
C SER A 132 -13.14 5.24 6.61
N TYR A 133 -11.85 5.23 6.98
CA TYR A 133 -11.16 4.11 7.63
C TYR A 133 -11.17 4.29 9.15
N GLY A 134 -11.08 3.20 9.90
CA GLY A 134 -10.99 3.25 11.36
C GLY A 134 -9.72 3.98 11.83
N TYR A 135 -9.86 4.84 12.82
CA TYR A 135 -8.77 5.53 13.51
C TYR A 135 -8.39 4.74 14.78
N GLY A 136 -7.33 3.97 14.70
CA GLY A 136 -6.86 3.13 15.80
C GLY A 136 -5.50 2.51 15.46
N LEU A 137 -5.29 1.28 15.83
CA LEU A 137 -4.05 0.57 15.52
C LEU A 137 -3.88 0.27 14.02
N PHE A 138 -4.98 0.21 13.26
CA PHE A 138 -4.95 0.06 11.81
C PHE A 138 -4.37 1.31 11.13
N THR A 139 -3.57 1.12 10.08
CA THR A 139 -2.81 2.19 9.43
C THR A 139 -3.64 3.08 8.49
N GLY A 140 -4.79 2.57 7.98
CA GLY A 140 -5.55 3.22 6.91
C GLY A 140 -6.04 4.62 7.26
N GLY A 141 -6.64 4.80 8.46
CA GLY A 141 -7.21 6.08 8.86
C GLY A 141 -6.17 7.19 8.97
N LEU A 142 -5.17 7.00 9.84
CA LEU A 142 -4.14 8.03 10.06
C LEU A 142 -3.23 8.23 8.85
N GLY A 143 -2.94 7.17 8.05
CA GLY A 143 -2.15 7.31 6.85
C GLY A 143 -2.80 8.24 5.83
N ALA A 144 -4.08 8.01 5.51
CA ALA A 144 -4.82 8.88 4.60
C ALA A 144 -4.98 10.30 5.16
N HIS A 145 -5.30 10.43 6.46
CA HIS A 145 -5.50 11.70 7.15
C HIS A 145 -4.30 12.65 6.97
N TYR A 146 -3.11 12.22 7.38
CA TYR A 146 -1.91 13.06 7.29
C TYR A 146 -1.48 13.33 5.84
N GLY A 147 -1.81 12.44 4.91
CA GLY A 147 -1.60 12.70 3.48
C GLY A 147 -2.46 13.84 2.96
N VAL A 148 -3.74 13.89 3.35
CA VAL A 148 -4.67 14.98 2.99
C VAL A 148 -4.20 16.30 3.59
N GLU A 149 -3.81 16.32 4.87
CA GLU A 149 -3.29 17.54 5.53
C GLU A 149 -2.00 18.02 4.84
N ASN A 150 -1.05 17.09 4.51
CA ASN A 150 0.20 17.44 3.86
C ASN A 150 -0.02 18.01 2.45
N LEU A 151 -1.03 17.53 1.73
CA LEU A 151 -1.44 18.09 0.45
C LEU A 151 -2.02 19.51 0.60
N GLY A 152 -2.53 19.84 1.77
CA GLY A 152 -3.19 21.12 2.07
C GLY A 152 -4.70 21.13 1.83
N ALA A 153 -5.31 19.97 1.59
CA ALA A 153 -6.75 19.81 1.47
C ALA A 153 -7.42 19.73 2.87
N THR A 154 -8.73 19.98 2.93
CA THR A 154 -9.49 19.83 4.17
C THR A 154 -9.80 18.36 4.42
N VAL A 155 -9.34 17.79 5.55
CA VAL A 155 -9.66 16.42 5.95
C VAL A 155 -10.87 16.36 6.88
N ILE A 156 -11.81 15.45 6.60
CA ILE A 156 -12.92 15.12 7.48
C ILE A 156 -12.70 13.69 8.02
N PRO A 157 -12.35 13.54 9.30
CA PRO A 157 -12.07 12.23 9.91
C PRO A 157 -13.37 11.52 10.30
N THR A 158 -14.12 11.06 9.31
CA THR A 158 -15.42 10.41 9.52
C THR A 158 -15.31 9.09 10.25
N SER A 159 -14.16 8.39 10.09
CA SER A 159 -13.93 7.05 10.66
C SER A 159 -14.95 6.01 10.15
N THR A 160 -15.18 4.95 10.92
CA THR A 160 -16.18 3.92 10.65
C THR A 160 -17.46 4.16 11.44
N GLY A 161 -18.57 3.56 11.02
CA GLY A 161 -19.86 3.60 11.74
C GLY A 161 -20.94 4.34 10.93
N ASN A 162 -21.90 4.91 11.57
CA ASN A 162 -23.13 5.52 11.08
C ASN A 162 -23.10 6.09 9.63
N THR A 163 -23.42 5.25 8.64
CA THR A 163 -23.30 5.58 7.21
C THR A 163 -24.26 6.67 6.77
N GLU A 164 -25.47 6.76 7.36
CA GLU A 164 -26.38 7.87 7.08
C GLU A 164 -25.79 9.23 7.51
N LYS A 165 -25.08 9.26 8.66
CA LYS A 165 -24.37 10.46 9.10
C LYS A 165 -23.26 10.81 8.11
N HIS A 166 -22.52 9.82 7.59
CA HIS A 166 -21.47 10.07 6.58
C HIS A 166 -22.09 10.69 5.31
N ILE A 167 -23.19 10.18 4.83
CA ILE A 167 -23.88 10.72 3.63
C ILE A 167 -24.31 12.18 3.89
N ARG A 168 -24.88 12.47 5.05
CA ARG A 168 -25.26 13.86 5.42
C ARG A 168 -24.01 14.78 5.43
N LEU A 169 -22.88 14.32 6.00
CA LEU A 169 -21.63 15.08 6.00
C LEU A 169 -21.08 15.30 4.58
N ILE A 170 -21.14 14.26 3.73
CA ILE A 170 -20.72 14.37 2.32
C ILE A 170 -21.50 15.49 1.62
N ARG A 171 -22.81 15.51 1.79
CA ARG A 171 -23.67 16.51 1.19
C ARG A 171 -23.48 17.91 1.81
N ASP A 172 -23.55 18.00 3.14
CA ASP A 172 -23.62 19.26 3.85
C ASP A 172 -22.28 20.02 3.85
N LEU A 173 -21.15 19.28 3.79
CA LEU A 173 -19.80 19.86 3.74
C LEU A 173 -19.20 19.89 2.33
N GLY A 174 -19.94 19.47 1.31
CA GLY A 174 -19.47 19.44 -0.07
C GLY A 174 -18.21 18.56 -0.26
N ILE A 175 -18.17 17.42 0.42
CA ILE A 175 -17.01 16.50 0.35
C ILE A 175 -16.83 16.01 -1.09
N SER A 176 -15.64 16.26 -1.65
CA SER A 176 -15.31 15.94 -3.05
C SER A 176 -14.51 14.65 -3.22
N GLY A 177 -13.89 14.16 -2.14
CA GLY A 177 -13.12 12.91 -2.16
C GLY A 177 -13.35 12.05 -0.92
N ILE A 178 -13.18 10.73 -1.09
CA ILE A 178 -13.34 9.75 0.00
C ILE A 178 -12.27 8.68 -0.05
N ALA A 179 -11.75 8.26 1.11
CA ALA A 179 -10.95 7.05 1.27
C ALA A 179 -11.69 6.05 2.15
N CYS A 180 -11.94 4.86 1.62
CA CYS A 180 -12.59 3.75 2.33
C CYS A 180 -12.30 2.40 1.64
N THR A 181 -12.84 1.30 2.18
CA THR A 181 -12.81 0.02 1.46
C THR A 181 -13.80 0.02 0.29
N PRO A 182 -13.56 -0.72 -0.80
CA PRO A 182 -14.51 -0.83 -1.91
C PRO A 182 -15.89 -1.33 -1.47
N SER A 183 -15.93 -2.33 -0.59
CA SER A 183 -17.21 -2.85 -0.04
C SER A 183 -17.99 -1.77 0.73
N TYR A 184 -17.28 -0.90 1.48
CA TYR A 184 -17.96 0.21 2.15
C TYR A 184 -18.48 1.27 1.16
N ALA A 185 -17.80 1.49 0.04
CA ALA A 185 -18.27 2.40 -1.01
C ALA A 185 -19.59 1.91 -1.64
N LEU A 186 -19.71 0.60 -1.90
CA LEU A 186 -20.99 0.00 -2.35
C LEU A 186 -22.08 0.16 -1.29
N TYR A 187 -21.77 -0.13 -0.03
CA TYR A 187 -22.73 0.05 1.06
C TYR A 187 -23.16 1.52 1.24
N LEU A 188 -22.24 2.47 1.01
CA LEU A 188 -22.55 3.89 1.02
C LEU A 188 -23.50 4.26 -0.13
N ALA A 189 -23.30 3.70 -1.33
CA ALA A 189 -24.19 3.88 -2.46
C ALA A 189 -25.61 3.34 -2.18
N GLU A 190 -25.72 2.12 -1.64
CA GLU A 190 -27.01 1.55 -1.23
C GLU A 190 -27.73 2.40 -0.17
N THR A 191 -26.97 2.92 0.80
CA THR A 191 -27.55 3.75 1.86
C THR A 191 -28.00 5.10 1.32
N LEU A 192 -27.24 5.69 0.39
CA LEU A 192 -27.64 6.92 -0.33
C LEU A 192 -29.03 6.74 -1.00
N GLU A 193 -29.17 5.66 -1.74
CA GLU A 193 -30.44 5.32 -2.43
C GLU A 193 -31.60 5.08 -1.44
N LYS A 194 -31.35 4.36 -0.33
CA LYS A 194 -32.33 4.12 0.74
C LYS A 194 -32.79 5.43 1.41
N MET A 195 -31.93 6.44 1.46
CA MET A 195 -32.26 7.80 1.95
C MET A 195 -33.04 8.62 0.92
N GLY A 196 -33.34 8.09 -0.26
CA GLY A 196 -34.02 8.78 -1.36
C GLY A 196 -33.15 9.83 -2.06
N LEU A 197 -31.83 9.77 -1.85
CA LEU A 197 -30.85 10.66 -2.46
C LEU A 197 -30.27 10.03 -3.73
N LYS A 198 -29.76 10.87 -4.61
CA LYS A 198 -29.09 10.46 -5.85
C LYS A 198 -27.64 10.97 -5.85
N ARG A 199 -26.81 10.43 -6.76
CA ARG A 199 -25.43 10.87 -6.92
C ARG A 199 -25.29 12.37 -7.21
N GLU A 200 -26.30 12.98 -7.82
CA GLU A 200 -26.35 14.42 -8.11
C GLU A 200 -26.56 15.28 -6.84
N ASP A 201 -27.01 14.69 -5.74
CA ASP A 201 -27.21 15.35 -4.45
C ASP A 201 -25.92 15.44 -3.60
N ILE A 202 -24.82 14.83 -4.09
CA ILE A 202 -23.50 14.80 -3.42
C ILE A 202 -22.40 15.31 -4.36
N SER A 203 -21.31 15.80 -3.77
CA SER A 203 -20.19 16.41 -4.51
C SER A 203 -19.01 15.46 -4.71
N LEU A 204 -19.16 14.15 -4.43
CA LEU A 204 -18.08 13.19 -4.59
C LEU A 204 -17.63 13.10 -6.05
N ARG A 205 -16.32 13.21 -6.28
CA ARG A 205 -15.70 13.04 -7.61
C ARG A 205 -14.54 12.09 -7.63
N ILE A 206 -13.92 11.80 -6.46
CA ILE A 206 -12.75 10.93 -6.32
C ILE A 206 -12.96 9.94 -5.17
N GLY A 207 -12.67 8.67 -5.45
CA GLY A 207 -12.59 7.62 -4.44
C GLY A 207 -11.20 6.98 -4.42
N ALA A 208 -10.57 6.89 -3.25
CA ALA A 208 -9.32 6.18 -2.98
C ALA A 208 -9.64 4.89 -2.22
N PHE A 209 -9.61 3.75 -2.91
CA PHE A 209 -10.08 2.47 -2.38
C PHE A 209 -8.94 1.47 -2.20
N GLY A 210 -8.94 0.76 -1.07
CA GLY A 210 -7.92 -0.22 -0.75
C GLY A 210 -8.26 -1.02 0.49
N ALA A 211 -7.27 -1.70 1.05
CA ALA A 211 -7.34 -2.60 2.20
C ALA A 211 -8.03 -3.95 1.94
N GLU A 212 -8.69 -4.14 0.82
CA GLU A 212 -9.27 -5.39 0.36
C GLU A 212 -9.15 -5.51 -1.16
N PRO A 213 -9.11 -6.72 -1.73
CA PRO A 213 -9.16 -6.91 -3.18
C PRO A 213 -10.53 -6.48 -3.73
N TRP A 214 -10.56 -6.02 -4.97
CA TRP A 214 -11.78 -5.63 -5.66
C TRP A 214 -11.64 -5.74 -7.18
N THR A 215 -12.76 -5.93 -7.87
CA THR A 215 -12.79 -6.22 -9.31
C THR A 215 -13.06 -4.97 -10.16
N GLU A 216 -12.86 -5.08 -11.48
CA GLU A 216 -13.27 -4.01 -12.41
C GLU A 216 -14.78 -3.81 -12.43
N ASN A 217 -15.57 -4.87 -12.20
CA ASN A 217 -17.01 -4.74 -12.12
C ASN A 217 -17.42 -3.93 -10.89
N MET A 218 -16.83 -4.20 -9.73
CA MET A 218 -17.02 -3.34 -8.53
C MET A 218 -16.62 -1.90 -8.79
N ARG A 219 -15.50 -1.65 -9.51
CA ARG A 219 -15.08 -0.30 -9.90
C ARG A 219 -16.18 0.41 -10.68
N LYS A 220 -16.69 -0.22 -11.74
CA LYS A 220 -17.73 0.35 -12.58
C LYS A 220 -19.00 0.65 -11.78
N GLU A 221 -19.42 -0.29 -10.94
CA GLU A 221 -20.60 -0.12 -10.10
C GLU A 221 -20.46 1.05 -9.12
N ILE A 222 -19.29 1.17 -8.43
CA ILE A 222 -19.01 2.28 -7.54
C ILE A 222 -19.01 3.61 -8.31
N GLU A 223 -18.32 3.68 -9.44
CA GLU A 223 -18.24 4.88 -10.27
C GLU A 223 -19.62 5.32 -10.76
N GLU A 224 -20.46 4.37 -11.20
CA GLU A 224 -21.80 4.65 -11.72
C GLU A 224 -22.76 5.12 -10.62
N ARG A 225 -22.78 4.43 -9.46
CA ARG A 225 -23.73 4.70 -8.38
C ARG A 225 -23.38 5.95 -7.57
N LEU A 226 -22.09 6.24 -7.37
CA LEU A 226 -21.64 7.39 -6.59
C LEU A 226 -21.22 8.59 -7.45
N GLY A 227 -21.09 8.44 -8.78
CA GLY A 227 -20.70 9.53 -9.67
C GLY A 227 -19.25 9.99 -9.53
N LEU A 228 -18.38 9.15 -9.02
CA LEU A 228 -16.97 9.46 -8.75
C LEU A 228 -16.04 8.65 -9.66
N LYS A 229 -14.75 9.02 -9.70
CA LYS A 229 -13.69 8.20 -10.28
C LYS A 229 -13.00 7.39 -9.19
N ALA A 230 -12.93 6.08 -9.37
CA ALA A 230 -12.45 5.13 -8.37
C ALA A 230 -11.00 4.73 -8.64
N TYR A 231 -10.10 4.94 -7.68
CA TYR A 231 -8.68 4.63 -7.77
C TYR A 231 -8.25 3.59 -6.74
N ASN A 232 -7.38 2.68 -7.15
CA ASN A 232 -6.79 1.70 -6.25
C ASN A 232 -5.66 2.33 -5.43
N LEU A 233 -5.65 2.03 -4.13
CA LEU A 233 -4.65 2.45 -3.17
C LEU A 233 -4.11 1.22 -2.45
N TYR A 234 -2.85 0.88 -2.68
CA TYR A 234 -2.22 -0.29 -2.08
C TYR A 234 -1.25 0.09 -0.97
N GLY A 235 -1.20 -0.76 0.05
CA GLY A 235 -0.24 -0.71 1.13
C GLY A 235 -0.54 -1.76 2.18
N LEU A 236 0.42 -1.98 3.05
CA LEU A 236 0.30 -2.89 4.20
C LEU A 236 1.01 -2.28 5.41
N SER A 237 0.48 -2.58 6.60
CA SER A 237 0.96 -2.00 7.87
C SER A 237 2.44 -2.29 8.10
N GLU A 238 2.90 -3.46 7.74
CA GLU A 238 4.27 -3.92 7.92
C GLU A 238 5.27 -3.03 7.16
N ILE A 239 4.93 -2.60 5.95
CA ILE A 239 5.79 -1.75 5.12
C ILE A 239 5.67 -0.28 5.54
N MET A 240 4.48 0.32 5.40
CA MET A 240 4.25 1.71 5.79
C MET A 240 2.77 1.97 6.15
N GLY A 241 1.83 1.30 5.50
CA GLY A 241 0.40 1.57 5.48
C GLY A 241 -0.03 1.91 4.05
N PRO A 242 -1.16 2.61 3.83
CA PRO A 242 -1.55 3.06 2.50
C PRO A 242 -0.49 4.01 1.90
N GLY A 243 -0.37 4.02 0.58
CA GLY A 243 0.55 4.89 -0.13
C GLY A 243 1.86 4.24 -0.59
N VAL A 244 2.02 2.92 -0.41
CA VAL A 244 3.15 2.17 -0.98
C VAL A 244 3.06 2.17 -2.50
N SER A 245 1.85 1.99 -3.03
CA SER A 245 1.54 2.04 -4.45
C SER A 245 0.15 2.62 -4.71
N TYR A 246 -0.03 3.29 -5.85
CA TYR A 246 -1.25 4.01 -6.20
C TYR A 246 -1.46 4.10 -7.71
N GLU A 247 -2.70 4.07 -8.14
CA GLU A 247 -3.05 4.34 -9.54
C GLU A 247 -2.88 5.83 -9.90
N CYS A 248 -2.82 6.12 -11.17
CA CYS A 248 -2.92 7.48 -11.72
C CYS A 248 -4.15 7.58 -12.63
N SER A 249 -4.33 8.73 -13.30
CA SER A 249 -5.44 8.96 -14.25
C SER A 249 -5.57 7.90 -15.35
N GLU A 250 -4.45 7.25 -15.70
CA GLU A 250 -4.41 6.24 -16.77
C GLU A 250 -4.97 4.87 -16.35
N GLN A 251 -5.05 4.62 -15.02
CA GLN A 251 -5.52 3.36 -14.43
C GLN A 251 -4.88 2.09 -15.04
N ASN A 252 -3.63 2.23 -15.49
CA ASN A 252 -2.83 1.15 -16.09
C ASN A 252 -1.76 0.67 -15.12
N GLY A 253 -2.18 -0.04 -14.09
CA GLY A 253 -1.36 -0.45 -12.95
C GLY A 253 -1.14 0.66 -11.93
N SER A 254 -0.57 0.29 -10.78
CA SER A 254 -0.33 1.19 -9.65
C SER A 254 1.15 1.53 -9.55
N HIS A 255 1.48 2.82 -9.60
CA HIS A 255 2.85 3.33 -9.42
C HIS A 255 3.36 3.04 -8.02
N ILE A 256 4.54 2.46 -7.91
CA ILE A 256 5.22 2.21 -6.64
C ILE A 256 6.05 3.43 -6.25
N CYS A 257 6.01 3.85 -5.00
CA CYS A 257 6.94 4.85 -4.46
C CYS A 257 8.33 4.22 -4.27
N GLU A 258 8.96 3.81 -5.37
CA GLU A 258 10.15 2.95 -5.39
C GLU A 258 11.45 3.64 -4.91
N ASP A 259 11.43 4.94 -4.73
CA ASP A 259 12.45 5.66 -3.98
C ASP A 259 12.43 5.33 -2.48
N HIS A 260 11.30 4.86 -1.94
CA HIS A 260 11.12 4.43 -0.56
C HIS A 260 10.93 2.92 -0.40
N PHE A 261 10.28 2.25 -1.35
CA PHE A 261 9.89 0.85 -1.28
C PHE A 261 10.35 0.11 -2.53
N TYR A 262 11.44 -0.62 -2.43
CA TYR A 262 11.97 -1.38 -3.58
C TYR A 262 11.16 -2.65 -3.77
N PRO A 263 10.53 -2.86 -4.95
CA PRO A 263 9.75 -4.04 -5.24
C PRO A 263 10.59 -5.13 -5.91
N GLU A 264 10.29 -6.38 -5.58
CA GLU A 264 10.72 -7.57 -6.31
C GLU A 264 9.50 -8.44 -6.58
N ILE A 265 9.55 -9.24 -7.66
CA ILE A 265 8.65 -10.37 -7.88
C ILE A 265 9.47 -11.63 -7.77
N ILE A 266 9.01 -12.60 -6.99
CA ILE A 266 9.68 -13.89 -6.82
C ILE A 266 8.73 -15.05 -7.12
N SER A 267 9.29 -16.17 -7.53
CA SER A 267 8.58 -17.45 -7.56
C SER A 267 8.21 -17.84 -6.12
N PRO A 268 6.94 -18.09 -5.80
CA PRO A 268 6.57 -18.55 -4.45
C PRO A 268 7.17 -19.91 -4.07
N ASP A 269 7.52 -20.72 -5.06
CA ASP A 269 8.04 -22.09 -4.89
C ASP A 269 9.57 -22.12 -4.76
N THR A 270 10.29 -21.47 -5.70
CA THR A 270 11.77 -21.49 -5.73
C THR A 270 12.40 -20.32 -4.97
N LEU A 271 11.65 -19.27 -4.70
CA LEU A 271 12.09 -17.99 -4.11
C LEU A 271 13.08 -17.20 -4.97
N GLU A 272 13.25 -17.60 -6.21
CA GLU A 272 14.08 -16.88 -7.18
C GLU A 272 13.33 -15.66 -7.72
N GLN A 273 14.08 -14.60 -8.02
CA GLN A 273 13.53 -13.40 -8.62
C GLN A 273 13.06 -13.70 -10.05
N LEU A 274 11.86 -13.23 -10.38
CA LEU A 274 11.26 -13.36 -11.70
C LEU A 274 11.44 -12.08 -12.52
N PRO A 275 11.50 -12.19 -13.85
CA PRO A 275 11.53 -11.03 -14.74
C PRO A 275 10.27 -10.18 -14.63
N TYR A 276 10.37 -8.90 -15.01
CA TYR A 276 9.21 -8.04 -15.17
C TYR A 276 8.21 -8.63 -16.18
N GLY A 277 6.92 -8.52 -15.87
CA GLY A 277 5.82 -9.06 -16.66
C GLY A 277 5.38 -10.46 -16.24
N GLU A 278 6.22 -11.20 -15.53
CA GLU A 278 5.82 -12.49 -14.96
C GLU A 278 5.03 -12.31 -13.65
N GLN A 279 4.10 -13.22 -13.41
CA GLN A 279 3.32 -13.24 -12.17
C GLN A 279 4.08 -13.98 -11.08
N GLY A 280 4.18 -13.39 -9.91
CA GLY A 280 4.82 -13.99 -8.74
C GLY A 280 4.43 -13.30 -7.45
N GLU A 281 5.06 -13.71 -6.35
CA GLU A 281 4.87 -13.10 -5.03
C GLU A 281 5.60 -11.76 -4.96
N LEU A 282 4.87 -10.73 -4.56
CA LEU A 282 5.40 -9.40 -4.35
C LEU A 282 6.21 -9.33 -3.05
N VAL A 283 7.39 -8.77 -3.16
CA VAL A 283 8.33 -8.56 -2.05
C VAL A 283 8.71 -7.09 -1.98
N PHE A 284 8.80 -6.54 -0.77
CA PHE A 284 9.26 -5.16 -0.58
C PHE A 284 10.44 -5.06 0.37
N THR A 285 11.38 -4.18 0.03
CA THR A 285 12.40 -3.67 0.94
C THR A 285 12.14 -2.18 1.24
N THR A 286 12.07 -1.82 2.53
CA THR A 286 11.81 -0.43 2.95
C THR A 286 13.11 0.36 2.99
N LEU A 287 13.44 1.06 1.92
CA LEU A 287 14.75 1.73 1.76
C LEU A 287 15.01 2.91 2.70
N THR A 288 13.96 3.48 3.31
CA THR A 288 14.07 4.73 4.11
C THR A 288 13.43 4.67 5.48
N LYS A 289 12.78 3.56 5.84
CA LYS A 289 12.12 3.39 7.12
C LYS A 289 13.15 3.24 8.24
N GLU A 290 12.98 4.01 9.31
CA GLU A 290 13.92 4.03 10.45
C GLU A 290 13.41 3.23 11.64
N GLY A 291 12.12 3.32 11.95
CA GLY A 291 11.56 2.70 13.16
C GLY A 291 11.66 1.18 13.13
N MET A 292 11.10 0.57 12.11
CA MET A 292 11.14 -0.88 11.90
C MET A 292 11.32 -1.17 10.40
N PRO A 293 12.57 -1.06 9.89
CA PRO A 293 12.86 -1.35 8.50
C PRO A 293 12.76 -2.85 8.20
N LEU A 294 12.34 -3.19 6.97
CA LEU A 294 12.21 -4.57 6.51
C LEU A 294 13.06 -4.81 5.26
N LEU A 295 13.89 -5.86 5.29
CA LEU A 295 14.59 -6.38 4.13
C LEU A 295 13.76 -7.49 3.49
N ARG A 296 13.54 -7.40 2.18
CA ARG A 296 12.89 -8.42 1.35
C ARG A 296 11.66 -9.06 2.01
N TYR A 297 10.73 -8.20 2.46
CA TYR A 297 9.50 -8.67 3.13
C TYR A 297 8.56 -9.33 2.15
N ARG A 298 8.27 -10.61 2.38
CA ARG A 298 7.34 -11.43 1.61
C ARG A 298 5.91 -11.05 1.95
N THR A 299 5.21 -10.37 1.05
CA THR A 299 3.84 -9.91 1.28
C THR A 299 2.82 -11.02 1.18
N LYS A 300 3.15 -12.09 0.45
CA LYS A 300 2.24 -13.15 0.00
C LYS A 300 1.25 -12.73 -1.07
N ASP A 301 1.18 -11.46 -1.41
CA ASP A 301 0.33 -10.97 -2.50
C ASP A 301 0.93 -11.36 -3.86
N LEU A 302 0.09 -11.83 -4.77
CA LEU A 302 0.49 -12.23 -6.13
C LEU A 302 0.11 -11.13 -7.12
N CYS A 303 1.10 -10.66 -7.87
CA CYS A 303 0.91 -9.67 -8.93
C CYS A 303 2.02 -9.76 -9.99
N THR A 304 2.03 -8.81 -10.91
CA THR A 304 3.11 -8.58 -11.88
C THR A 304 3.74 -7.22 -11.64
N LEU A 305 5.01 -7.04 -12.02
CA LEU A 305 5.64 -5.72 -12.10
C LEU A 305 5.78 -5.31 -13.57
N MET A 306 5.44 -4.07 -13.86
CA MET A 306 5.45 -3.48 -15.20
C MET A 306 6.42 -2.30 -15.23
N PRO A 307 7.57 -2.42 -15.90
CA PRO A 307 8.50 -1.31 -16.08
C PRO A 307 8.01 -0.36 -17.19
N GLY A 308 8.72 0.73 -17.33
CA GLY A 308 8.51 1.70 -18.42
C GLY A 308 7.64 2.89 -18.04
N GLU A 309 7.71 3.89 -18.90
CA GLU A 309 7.01 5.16 -18.70
C GLU A 309 5.49 4.98 -18.77
N CYS A 310 4.80 5.81 -18.01
CA CYS A 310 3.35 5.93 -18.06
C CYS A 310 2.96 7.20 -18.79
N ALA A 311 1.85 7.17 -19.52
CA ALA A 311 1.30 8.35 -20.20
C ALA A 311 1.02 9.53 -19.24
N CYS A 312 0.90 9.27 -17.94
CA CYS A 312 0.80 10.32 -16.91
C CYS A 312 2.11 11.09 -16.67
N GLY A 313 3.22 10.68 -17.27
CA GLY A 313 4.56 11.28 -17.14
C GLY A 313 5.44 10.70 -16.04
N ARG A 314 4.96 9.74 -15.24
CA ARG A 314 5.76 9.03 -14.22
C ARG A 314 6.61 7.95 -14.85
N THR A 315 7.81 7.78 -14.31
CA THR A 315 8.80 6.77 -14.74
C THR A 315 8.90 5.58 -13.79
N THR A 316 8.19 5.64 -12.66
CA THR A 316 8.24 4.60 -11.62
C THR A 316 7.64 3.28 -12.10
N VAL A 317 8.20 2.17 -11.61
CA VAL A 317 7.64 0.82 -11.82
C VAL A 317 6.21 0.77 -11.32
N ARG A 318 5.36 0.09 -12.07
CA ARG A 318 3.96 -0.13 -11.71
C ARG A 318 3.74 -1.58 -11.35
N MET A 319 2.93 -1.82 -10.34
CA MET A 319 2.42 -3.16 -10.06
C MET A 319 1.06 -3.36 -10.73
N GLY A 320 0.83 -4.56 -11.23
CA GLY A 320 -0.49 -5.02 -11.66
C GLY A 320 -1.43 -5.17 -10.47
N ARG A 321 -2.67 -5.56 -10.73
CA ARG A 321 -3.62 -5.91 -9.68
C ARG A 321 -3.15 -7.11 -8.89
N ILE A 322 -3.49 -7.13 -7.61
CA ILE A 322 -3.37 -8.34 -6.79
C ILE A 322 -4.40 -9.34 -7.29
N VAL A 323 -3.91 -10.50 -7.72
CA VAL A 323 -4.75 -11.60 -8.26
C VAL A 323 -5.09 -12.65 -7.21
N GLY A 324 -4.46 -12.57 -6.04
CA GLY A 324 -4.66 -13.48 -4.91
C GLY A 324 -3.47 -13.44 -3.98
N ARG A 325 -3.44 -14.38 -3.04
CA ARG A 325 -2.32 -14.56 -2.10
C ARG A 325 -1.74 -15.97 -2.23
N SER A 326 -0.43 -16.09 -2.11
CA SER A 326 0.25 -17.40 -2.21
C SER A 326 -0.04 -18.34 -1.02
N ASP A 327 -0.52 -17.78 0.11
CA ASP A 327 -0.91 -18.56 1.30
C ASP A 327 -2.41 -18.94 1.33
N ASP A 328 -3.25 -18.36 0.45
CA ASP A 328 -4.67 -18.68 0.31
C ASP A 328 -4.96 -19.59 -0.90
N MET A 329 -3.92 -19.99 -1.64
CA MET A 329 -4.04 -20.79 -2.85
C MET A 329 -4.52 -22.20 -2.52
N LEU A 330 -5.58 -22.62 -3.18
CA LEU A 330 -6.09 -24.00 -3.15
C LEU A 330 -5.57 -24.76 -4.36
N ILE A 331 -5.10 -25.98 -4.18
CA ILE A 331 -4.76 -26.89 -5.31
C ILE A 331 -5.93 -27.85 -5.51
N ILE A 332 -6.67 -27.66 -6.59
CA ILE A 332 -7.80 -28.51 -6.94
C ILE A 332 -7.45 -29.30 -8.19
N ARG A 333 -7.26 -30.61 -8.03
CA ARG A 333 -6.85 -31.54 -9.14
C ARG A 333 -5.60 -31.07 -9.91
N GLY A 334 -4.61 -30.51 -9.19
CA GLY A 334 -3.36 -30.01 -9.78
C GLY A 334 -3.45 -28.62 -10.42
N ILE A 335 -4.57 -27.94 -10.27
CA ILE A 335 -4.78 -26.56 -10.73
C ILE A 335 -4.80 -25.63 -9.51
N ASN A 336 -4.01 -24.57 -9.57
CA ASN A 336 -3.99 -23.52 -8.57
C ASN A 336 -5.26 -22.67 -8.68
N VAL A 337 -6.04 -22.63 -7.62
CA VAL A 337 -7.29 -21.85 -7.55
C VAL A 337 -7.18 -20.88 -6.37
N PHE A 338 -7.45 -19.61 -6.62
CA PHE A 338 -7.47 -18.59 -5.59
C PHE A 338 -8.92 -18.24 -5.20
N PRO A 339 -9.22 -18.04 -3.91
CA PRO A 339 -10.55 -17.61 -3.47
C PRO A 339 -11.08 -16.40 -4.23
N SER A 340 -10.22 -15.42 -4.55
CA SER A 340 -10.58 -14.25 -5.37
C SER A 340 -11.05 -14.57 -6.79
N GLN A 341 -10.58 -15.68 -7.40
CA GLN A 341 -11.05 -16.13 -8.70
C GLN A 341 -12.46 -16.73 -8.59
N VAL A 342 -12.70 -17.50 -7.52
CA VAL A 342 -14.04 -18.05 -7.23
C VAL A 342 -15.03 -16.92 -6.97
N GLU A 343 -14.66 -15.94 -6.15
CA GLU A 343 -15.46 -14.76 -5.83
C GLU A 343 -15.81 -13.96 -7.11
N SER A 344 -14.83 -13.71 -7.99
CA SER A 344 -15.07 -13.01 -9.25
C SER A 344 -16.11 -13.73 -10.12
N VAL A 345 -16.02 -15.06 -10.22
CA VAL A 345 -16.99 -15.85 -10.98
C VAL A 345 -18.38 -15.80 -10.35
N ILE A 346 -18.48 -15.90 -9.02
CA ILE A 346 -19.76 -15.81 -8.31
C ILE A 346 -20.41 -14.44 -8.51
N LEU A 347 -19.63 -13.36 -8.43
CA LEU A 347 -20.12 -11.99 -8.62
C LEU A 347 -20.53 -11.68 -10.08
N GLU A 348 -20.06 -12.45 -11.05
CA GLU A 348 -20.49 -12.37 -12.46
C GLU A 348 -21.79 -13.14 -12.74
N MET A 349 -22.19 -14.05 -11.84
CA MET A 349 -23.44 -14.81 -11.98
C MET A 349 -24.61 -13.92 -11.55
N GLN A 350 -25.54 -13.64 -12.50
CA GLN A 350 -26.71 -12.77 -12.28
C GLN A 350 -27.75 -13.31 -11.28
N GLU A 351 -27.50 -14.46 -10.67
CA GLU A 351 -28.45 -15.17 -9.79
C GLU A 351 -28.11 -15.07 -8.29
N PHE A 352 -27.08 -14.26 -7.91
CA PHE A 352 -26.70 -14.05 -6.50
C PHE A 352 -26.79 -12.60 -6.08
#